data_ff641830ade901445ef7c8da003d54db
#
_entry.id   ff641830ade901445ef7c8da003d54db
#
_cell.length_a   1.000
_cell.length_b   1.000
_cell.length_c   1.000
_cell.angle_alpha   90.00
_cell.angle_beta   90.00
_cell.angle_gamma   90.00
#
_symmetry.space_group_name_H-M   'P 1'
#
loop_
_entity.id
_entity.type
_entity.pdbx_description
1 polymer ?
#
loop_
_entity_poly.entity_id
_entity_poly.type
_entity_poly.pdbx_seq_one_letter_code
_entity_poly.pdbx_strand_id
1 'polypeptide(L)'
;MNGKFVKLIAILVCLAAAPAVWAQWSSNPDVNLPLADKANGSDQVQPKVKALPTNQWYVSWFDFGAHSTPPRGYDVYYQLLSSGGVEQFKHDGIMVADLSNSSTEDYGLDIDTGGHALLAFLDTREGANQQVTATKLDKDGHSFWGPMGVQLTNDNDFHAIPKIAGTSDGNVVVAWTSNSLLKMQRLDPQGHPLWSQPLVFGESGFNYNLADLHAADNGSVIVSWERDSGFSSNHQLRANKVSANGQLLWATKNSKNVILFDQGSLQFGEFPYFIPDGSGGAVFSWYTNGPTLQCFAQHIRADGSEAFPHNGSPGSTNLNNVRVSPSISYQPGTDETFMFWTEEDSNQFYNGVYGQKFNGKGARQWSQTGLVLVPLGTDQQIFVSNVQVGTATLVMWVDSPGYGSGTIQATKVNGIGRTICAQFPVSSASANKSKLSLGIAGSGLAAVAWADDRIGNNAIYIQNVNRDCSLGQE
;
A
#
# COMPACT_ATOMS: atom_id res chain seq x y z
N MET A 1 -24.89 3.76 -85.52
CA MET A 1 -23.71 3.74 -84.67
C MET A 1 -24.16 3.93 -83.23
N ASN A 2 -24.29 2.88 -82.48
CA ASN A 2 -24.82 2.88 -81.09
C ASN A 2 -23.65 2.83 -80.10
N GLY A 3 -23.34 3.97 -79.45
CA GLY A 3 -22.36 4.02 -78.38
C GLY A 3 -23.02 3.63 -77.04
N LYS A 4 -22.60 2.49 -76.45
CA LYS A 4 -22.97 2.10 -75.10
C LYS A 4 -22.05 2.79 -74.05
N PHE A 5 -22.64 3.64 -73.23
CA PHE A 5 -21.95 4.19 -72.05
C PHE A 5 -21.99 3.11 -70.93
N VAL A 6 -20.83 2.62 -70.50
CA VAL A 6 -20.66 1.80 -69.31
C VAL A 6 -20.46 2.73 -68.13
N LYS A 7 -21.41 2.77 -67.18
CA LYS A 7 -21.29 3.44 -65.90
C LYS A 7 -20.47 2.57 -64.95
N LEU A 8 -19.27 2.99 -64.60
CA LEU A 8 -18.48 2.37 -63.55
C LEU A 8 -19.02 2.86 -62.21
N ILE A 9 -19.60 1.98 -61.40
CA ILE A 9 -20.00 2.27 -60.00
C ILE A 9 -18.79 1.96 -59.12
N ALA A 10 -18.14 2.97 -58.60
CA ALA A 10 -17.11 2.82 -57.53
C ALA A 10 -17.82 2.61 -56.20
N ILE A 11 -17.73 1.37 -55.68
CA ILE A 11 -18.16 1.07 -54.31
C ILE A 11 -17.08 1.52 -53.35
N LEU A 12 -17.36 2.62 -52.64
CA LEU A 12 -16.51 3.12 -51.56
C LEU A 12 -16.77 2.24 -50.33
N VAL A 13 -15.88 1.30 -50.04
CA VAL A 13 -15.90 0.52 -48.81
C VAL A 13 -15.35 1.40 -47.71
N CYS A 14 -16.23 2.04 -46.94
CA CYS A 14 -15.83 2.65 -45.64
C CYS A 14 -15.49 1.53 -44.69
N LEU A 15 -14.21 1.25 -44.51
CA LEU A 15 -13.71 0.53 -43.35
C LEU A 15 -13.94 1.44 -42.13
N ALA A 16 -15.07 1.21 -41.45
CA ALA A 16 -15.24 1.74 -40.12
C ALA A 16 -14.16 1.07 -39.24
N ALA A 17 -13.12 1.82 -38.88
CA ALA A 17 -12.21 1.41 -37.82
C ALA A 17 -13.09 1.21 -36.57
N ALA A 18 -13.22 0.00 -36.08
CA ALA A 18 -13.81 -0.25 -34.78
C ALA A 18 -13.02 0.59 -33.77
N PRO A 19 -13.67 1.39 -32.92
CA PRO A 19 -12.93 2.09 -31.87
C PRO A 19 -12.17 1.03 -31.07
N ALA A 20 -10.88 1.27 -30.83
CA ALA A 20 -10.12 0.45 -29.91
C ALA A 20 -10.86 0.48 -28.59
N VAL A 21 -11.40 -0.65 -28.16
CA VAL A 21 -12.03 -0.79 -26.85
C VAL A 21 -10.86 -0.79 -25.86
N TRP A 22 -10.59 0.37 -25.28
CA TRP A 22 -9.60 0.49 -24.19
C TRP A 22 -10.09 -0.37 -23.04
N ALA A 23 -9.18 -1.08 -22.39
CA ALA A 23 -9.49 -1.84 -21.18
C ALA A 23 -10.16 -0.95 -20.15
N GLN A 24 -11.21 -1.41 -19.53
CA GLN A 24 -12.02 -0.70 -18.54
C GLN A 24 -12.29 -1.64 -17.37
N TRP A 25 -12.78 -1.09 -16.25
CA TRP A 25 -13.22 -1.92 -15.14
C TRP A 25 -14.22 -2.99 -15.62
N SER A 26 -13.90 -4.24 -15.35
CA SER A 26 -14.79 -5.36 -15.68
C SER A 26 -15.83 -5.57 -14.58
N SER A 27 -17.08 -5.81 -14.95
CA SER A 27 -18.13 -6.28 -14.03
C SER A 27 -18.05 -7.78 -13.75
N ASN A 28 -17.23 -8.52 -14.51
CA ASN A 28 -17.02 -9.96 -14.35
C ASN A 28 -15.78 -10.21 -13.50
N PRO A 29 -15.88 -10.84 -12.30
CA PRO A 29 -14.73 -11.12 -11.44
C PRO A 29 -13.75 -12.15 -12.01
N ASP A 30 -14.12 -12.90 -13.07
CA ASP A 30 -13.19 -13.78 -13.79
C ASP A 30 -12.24 -13.00 -14.72
N VAL A 31 -12.62 -11.77 -15.07
CA VAL A 31 -11.91 -10.93 -16.04
C VAL A 31 -11.49 -9.63 -15.36
N ASN A 32 -10.42 -9.69 -14.61
CA ASN A 32 -9.82 -8.51 -14.00
C ASN A 32 -8.99 -7.71 -15.03
N LEU A 33 -8.83 -6.41 -14.81
CA LEU A 33 -8.02 -5.56 -15.67
C LEU A 33 -6.53 -5.88 -15.50
N PRO A 34 -5.84 -6.42 -16.54
CA PRO A 34 -4.39 -6.58 -16.52
C PRO A 34 -3.72 -5.21 -16.75
N LEU A 35 -2.70 -4.89 -15.96
CA LEU A 35 -1.88 -3.69 -16.13
C LEU A 35 -0.48 -4.01 -16.64
N ALA A 36 0.03 -5.19 -16.31
CA ALA A 36 1.27 -5.73 -16.82
C ALA A 36 1.15 -7.26 -16.86
N ASP A 37 1.10 -7.81 -18.07
CA ASP A 37 0.89 -9.24 -18.30
C ASP A 37 1.83 -9.80 -19.38
N LYS A 38 3.10 -9.36 -19.33
CA LYS A 38 4.13 -9.75 -20.28
C LYS A 38 4.32 -11.26 -20.30
N ALA A 39 3.97 -11.89 -21.40
CA ALA A 39 4.07 -13.33 -21.61
C ALA A 39 5.52 -13.83 -21.87
N ASN A 40 6.53 -13.00 -21.65
CA ASN A 40 7.94 -13.33 -21.92
C ASN A 40 8.68 -14.01 -20.75
N GLY A 41 7.96 -14.42 -19.70
CA GLY A 41 8.53 -14.99 -18.48
C GLY A 41 9.15 -13.97 -17.53
N SER A 42 8.87 -12.69 -17.72
CA SER A 42 9.24 -11.61 -16.82
C SER A 42 8.21 -11.52 -15.68
N ASP A 43 8.67 -11.46 -14.44
CA ASP A 43 7.80 -11.28 -13.27
C ASP A 43 7.52 -9.80 -13.01
N GLN A 44 6.25 -9.48 -12.80
CA GLN A 44 5.79 -8.20 -12.30
C GLN A 44 5.24 -8.40 -10.89
N VAL A 45 5.77 -7.67 -9.91
CA VAL A 45 5.51 -7.93 -8.49
C VAL A 45 5.32 -6.65 -7.68
N GLN A 46 4.79 -6.79 -6.47
CA GLN A 46 4.63 -5.76 -5.44
C GLN A 46 3.88 -4.50 -5.94
N PRO A 47 2.67 -4.63 -6.46
CA PRO A 47 1.92 -3.46 -6.90
C PRO A 47 1.55 -2.56 -5.72
N LYS A 48 1.55 -1.25 -5.99
CA LYS A 48 1.04 -0.21 -5.10
C LYS A 48 0.00 0.63 -5.83
N VAL A 49 -1.04 1.01 -5.11
CA VAL A 49 -2.15 1.84 -5.63
C VAL A 49 -2.24 3.13 -4.84
N LYS A 50 -2.40 4.24 -5.54
CA LYS A 50 -2.69 5.53 -4.94
C LYS A 50 -3.80 6.23 -5.72
N ALA A 51 -4.89 6.58 -5.02
CA ALA A 51 -5.98 7.35 -5.60
C ALA A 51 -5.63 8.84 -5.70
N LEU A 52 -6.03 9.49 -6.79
CA LEU A 52 -5.98 10.93 -6.93
C LEU A 52 -7.32 11.57 -6.51
N PRO A 53 -7.31 12.85 -6.14
CA PRO A 53 -8.56 13.60 -5.87
C PRO A 53 -9.56 13.62 -7.03
N THR A 54 -9.08 13.39 -8.25
CA THR A 54 -9.85 13.29 -9.49
C THR A 54 -10.50 11.94 -9.73
N ASN A 55 -10.40 11.00 -8.78
CA ASN A 55 -10.79 9.58 -8.89
C ASN A 55 -10.00 8.78 -9.95
N GLN A 56 -8.84 9.28 -10.37
CA GLN A 56 -7.85 8.56 -11.15
C GLN A 56 -6.93 7.76 -10.21
N TRP A 57 -6.11 6.86 -10.78
CA TRP A 57 -5.30 5.94 -9.98
C TRP A 57 -3.90 5.86 -10.53
N TYR A 58 -2.90 6.14 -9.71
CA TYR A 58 -1.55 5.66 -9.97
C TYR A 58 -1.41 4.24 -9.45
N VAL A 59 -0.84 3.39 -10.29
CA VAL A 59 -0.43 2.04 -9.93
C VAL A 59 1.03 1.87 -10.32
N SER A 60 1.85 1.40 -9.41
CA SER A 60 3.26 1.12 -9.66
C SER A 60 3.59 -0.32 -9.30
N TRP A 61 4.66 -0.86 -9.85
CA TRP A 61 5.13 -2.23 -9.59
C TRP A 61 6.61 -2.37 -9.93
N PHE A 62 7.21 -3.47 -9.53
CA PHE A 62 8.50 -3.90 -10.01
C PHE A 62 8.34 -4.86 -11.19
N ASP A 63 9.12 -4.62 -12.26
CA ASP A 63 9.16 -5.42 -13.48
C ASP A 63 10.56 -6.02 -13.65
N PHE A 64 10.67 -7.34 -13.68
CA PHE A 64 11.95 -8.05 -13.81
C PHE A 64 12.34 -8.22 -15.28
N GLY A 65 13.60 -7.97 -15.59
CA GLY A 65 14.17 -8.28 -16.90
C GLY A 65 13.88 -7.24 -18.00
N ALA A 66 13.31 -6.10 -17.68
CA ALA A 66 13.21 -4.98 -18.60
C ALA A 66 14.59 -4.40 -18.94
N HIS A 67 15.54 -4.55 -18.03
CA HIS A 67 16.92 -4.11 -18.18
C HIS A 67 17.68 -4.96 -19.19
N SER A 68 18.30 -4.33 -20.18
CA SER A 68 18.96 -5.02 -21.29
C SER A 68 20.38 -5.50 -20.97
N THR A 69 21.01 -4.93 -19.93
CA THR A 69 22.40 -5.22 -19.53
C THR A 69 22.48 -5.83 -18.12
N PRO A 70 23.34 -6.85 -17.89
CA PRO A 70 23.57 -7.36 -16.54
C PRO A 70 24.27 -6.33 -15.63
N PRO A 71 23.99 -6.37 -14.28
CA PRO A 71 23.13 -7.32 -13.62
C PRO A 71 21.66 -7.04 -13.87
N ARG A 72 20.87 -8.08 -14.17
CA ARG A 72 19.43 -7.97 -14.31
C ARG A 72 18.80 -7.85 -12.93
N GLY A 73 17.84 -6.95 -12.79
CA GLY A 73 17.10 -6.71 -11.56
C GLY A 73 15.67 -6.30 -11.88
N TYR A 74 15.02 -5.74 -10.89
CA TYR A 74 13.69 -5.20 -11.02
C TYR A 74 13.76 -3.69 -11.25
N ASP A 75 13.07 -3.20 -12.27
CA ASP A 75 12.86 -1.78 -12.51
C ASP A 75 11.47 -1.35 -12.04
N VAL A 76 11.36 -0.11 -11.60
CA VAL A 76 10.07 0.45 -11.18
C VAL A 76 9.29 0.92 -12.41
N TYR A 77 8.07 0.42 -12.53
CA TYR A 77 7.10 0.82 -13.54
C TYR A 77 5.88 1.47 -12.90
N TYR A 78 5.15 2.25 -13.67
CA TYR A 78 3.87 2.79 -13.24
C TYR A 78 2.91 3.00 -14.39
N GLN A 79 1.62 3.05 -14.05
CA GLN A 79 0.50 3.32 -14.92
C GLN A 79 -0.41 4.36 -14.28
N LEU A 80 -1.05 5.17 -15.07
CA LEU A 80 -2.15 6.04 -14.65
C LEU A 80 -3.44 5.50 -15.25
N LEU A 81 -4.45 5.27 -14.41
CA LEU A 81 -5.79 4.89 -14.84
C LEU A 81 -6.76 6.06 -14.68
N SER A 82 -7.67 6.20 -15.63
CA SER A 82 -8.85 7.04 -15.43
C SER A 82 -9.77 6.47 -14.33
N SER A 83 -10.75 7.24 -13.88
CA SER A 83 -11.80 6.74 -12.96
C SER A 83 -12.54 5.51 -13.52
N GLY A 84 -12.66 5.41 -14.84
CA GLY A 84 -13.26 4.28 -15.55
C GLY A 84 -12.31 3.09 -15.78
N GLY A 85 -11.09 3.11 -15.26
CA GLY A 85 -10.14 2.01 -15.44
C GLY A 85 -9.39 2.02 -16.77
N VAL A 86 -9.47 3.12 -17.54
CA VAL A 86 -8.76 3.22 -18.83
C VAL A 86 -7.31 3.61 -18.58
N GLU A 87 -6.39 2.83 -19.11
CA GLU A 87 -4.95 3.12 -19.09
C GLU A 87 -4.64 4.42 -19.85
N GLN A 88 -3.84 5.28 -19.24
CA GLN A 88 -3.43 6.56 -19.84
C GLN A 88 -2.06 6.47 -20.53
N PHE A 89 -1.26 5.48 -20.17
CA PHE A 89 -0.02 5.14 -20.85
C PHE A 89 -0.22 3.88 -21.70
N LYS A 90 0.80 3.50 -22.45
CA LYS A 90 0.82 2.22 -23.15
C LYS A 90 0.55 1.07 -22.16
N HIS A 91 -0.03 0.01 -22.63
CA HIS A 91 -0.16 -1.22 -21.86
C HIS A 91 1.22 -1.68 -21.34
N ASP A 92 1.27 -2.32 -20.19
CA ASP A 92 2.48 -2.61 -19.40
C ASP A 92 3.16 -1.37 -18.78
N GLY A 93 2.51 -0.21 -18.82
CA GLY A 93 2.99 1.01 -18.18
C GLY A 93 4.26 1.61 -18.80
N ILE A 94 4.87 2.52 -18.06
CA ILE A 94 6.15 3.14 -18.43
C ILE A 94 7.17 2.93 -17.30
N MET A 95 8.41 2.70 -17.69
CA MET A 95 9.55 2.57 -16.80
C MET A 95 9.89 3.93 -16.19
N VAL A 96 10.01 3.97 -14.87
CA VAL A 96 10.35 5.17 -14.11
C VAL A 96 11.82 5.52 -14.27
N ALA A 97 12.67 4.51 -14.16
CA ALA A 97 14.10 4.62 -14.35
C ALA A 97 14.68 3.24 -14.70
N ASP A 98 15.64 3.20 -15.64
CA ASP A 98 16.35 1.96 -16.04
C ASP A 98 17.48 1.66 -15.05
N LEU A 99 17.10 1.23 -13.85
CA LEU A 99 17.98 1.07 -12.70
C LEU A 99 17.57 -0.19 -11.94
N SER A 100 18.40 -1.23 -12.03
CA SER A 100 18.13 -2.49 -11.33
C SER A 100 17.86 -2.31 -9.84
N ASN A 101 16.86 -3.01 -9.34
CA ASN A 101 16.43 -2.98 -7.95
C ASN A 101 16.14 -4.40 -7.45
N SER A 102 15.98 -4.57 -6.15
CA SER A 102 15.61 -5.84 -5.52
C SER A 102 14.11 -5.90 -5.24
N SER A 103 13.46 -6.99 -5.65
CA SER A 103 12.05 -7.24 -5.32
C SER A 103 11.80 -7.60 -3.86
N THR A 104 12.84 -7.87 -3.09
CA THR A 104 12.72 -8.22 -1.67
C THR A 104 12.55 -6.99 -0.79
N GLU A 105 12.78 -5.81 -1.36
CA GLU A 105 12.69 -4.55 -0.63
C GLU A 105 11.42 -3.78 -1.02
N ASP A 106 10.83 -3.14 -0.05
CA ASP A 106 9.68 -2.27 -0.26
C ASP A 106 10.12 -0.93 -0.83
N TYR A 107 9.20 -0.18 -1.43
CA TYR A 107 9.42 1.12 -2.04
C TYR A 107 8.25 2.06 -1.73
N GLY A 108 8.39 3.35 -1.99
CA GLY A 108 7.36 4.36 -1.74
C GLY A 108 6.59 4.75 -2.99
N LEU A 109 5.27 4.85 -2.89
CA LEU A 109 4.37 5.53 -3.84
C LEU A 109 3.46 6.47 -3.06
N ASP A 110 3.46 7.75 -3.44
CA ASP A 110 2.51 8.75 -2.97
C ASP A 110 2.16 9.76 -4.06
N ILE A 111 1.40 10.78 -3.72
CA ILE A 111 1.09 11.92 -4.60
C ILE A 111 1.41 13.23 -3.89
N ASP A 112 1.77 14.25 -4.66
CA ASP A 112 1.86 15.61 -4.15
C ASP A 112 0.50 16.34 -4.22
N THR A 113 0.46 17.57 -3.74
CA THR A 113 -0.75 18.42 -3.76
C THR A 113 -1.21 18.78 -5.18
N GLY A 114 -0.36 18.63 -6.19
CA GLY A 114 -0.68 18.82 -7.61
C GLY A 114 -1.21 17.56 -8.29
N GLY A 115 -1.25 16.42 -7.58
CA GLY A 115 -1.65 15.13 -8.14
C GLY A 115 -0.57 14.47 -9.00
N HIS A 116 0.69 14.81 -8.80
CA HIS A 116 1.83 14.16 -9.44
C HIS A 116 2.22 12.90 -8.66
N ALA A 117 2.66 11.86 -9.38
CA ALA A 117 3.17 10.65 -8.74
C ALA A 117 4.53 10.91 -8.09
N LEU A 118 4.68 10.46 -6.85
CA LEU A 118 5.93 10.46 -6.10
C LEU A 118 6.37 9.03 -5.87
N LEU A 119 7.60 8.72 -6.24
CA LEU A 119 8.19 7.38 -6.05
C LEU A 119 9.54 7.50 -5.34
N ALA A 120 9.79 6.62 -4.38
CA ALA A 120 11.10 6.44 -3.76
C ALA A 120 11.47 4.96 -3.81
N PHE A 121 12.65 4.66 -4.31
CA PHE A 121 13.12 3.30 -4.56
C PHE A 121 14.64 3.22 -4.39
N LEU A 122 15.17 2.00 -4.44
CA LEU A 122 16.60 1.75 -4.46
C LEU A 122 17.07 1.51 -5.89
N ASP A 123 18.27 1.95 -6.21
CA ASP A 123 18.90 1.70 -7.52
C ASP A 123 20.40 1.43 -7.43
N THR A 124 20.97 0.89 -8.49
CA THR A 124 22.39 0.51 -8.58
C THR A 124 23.17 1.32 -9.61
N ARG A 125 22.69 2.52 -10.00
CA ARG A 125 23.30 3.35 -11.04
C ARG A 125 24.78 3.67 -10.83
N GLU A 126 25.19 3.80 -9.56
CA GLU A 126 26.56 4.16 -9.18
C GLU A 126 27.44 2.95 -8.87
N GLY A 127 26.98 1.73 -9.17
CA GLY A 127 27.75 0.52 -8.96
C GLY A 127 27.02 -0.61 -8.24
N ALA A 128 27.72 -1.38 -7.40
CA ALA A 128 27.17 -2.57 -6.76
C ALA A 128 26.22 -2.26 -5.58
N ASN A 129 26.36 -1.09 -4.94
CA ASN A 129 25.57 -0.72 -3.78
C ASN A 129 24.27 -0.04 -4.22
N GLN A 130 23.16 -0.43 -3.61
CA GLN A 130 21.88 0.20 -3.83
C GLN A 130 21.82 1.56 -3.13
N GLN A 131 21.41 2.58 -3.87
CA GLN A 131 21.27 3.95 -3.41
C GLN A 131 19.80 4.36 -3.38
N VAL A 132 19.44 5.26 -2.48
CA VAL A 132 18.08 5.79 -2.37
C VAL A 132 17.86 6.87 -3.40
N THR A 133 16.83 6.68 -4.23
CA THR A 133 16.40 7.63 -5.27
C THR A 133 14.93 7.98 -5.08
N ALA A 134 14.60 9.24 -5.33
CA ALA A 134 13.23 9.71 -5.41
C ALA A 134 12.96 10.38 -6.76
N THR A 135 11.73 10.26 -7.25
CA THR A 135 11.29 10.95 -8.47
C THR A 135 9.87 11.47 -8.34
N LYS A 136 9.58 12.47 -9.16
CA LYS A 136 8.25 13.09 -9.27
C LYS A 136 7.85 13.11 -10.74
N LEU A 137 6.69 12.55 -11.07
CA LEU A 137 6.22 12.34 -12.43
C LEU A 137 4.86 12.99 -12.63
N ASP A 138 4.68 13.62 -13.78
CA ASP A 138 3.38 14.16 -14.18
C ASP A 138 2.45 13.07 -14.74
N LYS A 139 1.22 13.48 -15.06
CA LYS A 139 0.20 12.59 -15.66
C LYS A 139 0.53 12.14 -17.08
N ASP A 140 1.51 12.76 -17.74
CA ASP A 140 1.97 12.42 -19.08
C ASP A 140 3.25 11.56 -19.06
N GLY A 141 3.77 11.27 -17.84
CA GLY A 141 4.94 10.42 -17.63
C GLY A 141 6.27 11.15 -17.61
N HIS A 142 6.27 12.49 -17.61
CA HIS A 142 7.51 13.25 -17.59
C HIS A 142 8.00 13.46 -16.18
N SER A 143 9.30 13.28 -15.96
CA SER A 143 9.93 13.54 -14.67
C SER A 143 10.22 15.02 -14.47
N PHE A 144 9.75 15.58 -13.34
CA PHE A 144 10.11 16.93 -12.90
C PHE A 144 11.54 17.02 -12.36
N TRP A 145 12.10 15.91 -11.89
CA TRP A 145 13.40 15.86 -11.21
C TRP A 145 14.50 15.25 -12.10
N GLY A 146 14.29 15.30 -13.42
CA GLY A 146 15.20 14.71 -14.41
C GLY A 146 14.94 13.22 -14.64
N PRO A 147 15.52 12.65 -15.72
CA PRO A 147 15.22 11.30 -16.17
C PRO A 147 15.67 10.21 -15.17
N MET A 148 16.61 10.55 -14.28
CA MET A 148 17.16 9.63 -13.28
C MET A 148 16.65 9.94 -11.87
N GLY A 149 15.75 10.91 -11.69
CA GLY A 149 15.31 11.38 -10.38
C GLY A 149 16.41 12.03 -9.55
N VAL A 150 16.13 12.23 -8.26
CA VAL A 150 17.07 12.78 -7.27
C VAL A 150 17.66 11.64 -6.47
N GLN A 151 18.98 11.48 -6.52
CA GLN A 151 19.74 10.55 -5.70
C GLN A 151 19.97 11.15 -4.32
N LEU A 152 19.52 10.48 -3.27
CA LEU A 152 19.59 10.94 -1.87
C LEU A 152 20.78 10.37 -1.11
N THR A 153 21.35 9.28 -1.58
CA THR A 153 22.54 8.64 -1.00
C THR A 153 23.56 8.33 -2.09
N ASN A 154 24.83 8.39 -1.74
CA ASN A 154 25.94 7.97 -2.58
C ASN A 154 27.09 7.53 -1.66
N ASP A 155 26.91 6.39 -1.00
CA ASP A 155 27.84 5.84 -0.02
C ASP A 155 27.83 4.31 -0.05
N ASN A 156 28.56 3.68 0.89
CA ASN A 156 28.65 2.24 1.02
C ASN A 156 27.77 1.66 2.12
N ASP A 157 26.85 2.48 2.67
CA ASP A 157 25.90 2.00 3.66
C ASP A 157 24.87 1.04 3.04
N PHE A 158 24.36 0.13 3.82
CA PHE A 158 23.19 -0.65 3.45
C PHE A 158 21.94 0.23 3.59
N HIS A 159 21.20 0.40 2.50
CA HIS A 159 19.94 1.15 2.47
C HIS A 159 18.77 0.22 2.22
N ALA A 160 17.62 0.49 2.87
CA ALA A 160 16.42 -0.31 2.74
C ALA A 160 15.13 0.50 2.89
N ILE A 161 14.06 -0.02 2.31
CA ILE A 161 12.65 0.35 2.54
C ILE A 161 12.42 1.87 2.39
N PRO A 162 12.81 2.52 1.27
CA PRO A 162 12.55 3.93 1.12
C PRO A 162 11.03 4.19 1.03
N LYS A 163 10.56 5.20 1.78
CA LYS A 163 9.18 5.70 1.75
C LYS A 163 9.18 7.16 1.34
N ILE A 164 8.06 7.61 0.77
CA ILE A 164 7.89 8.98 0.29
C ILE A 164 6.52 9.50 0.68
N ALA A 165 6.43 10.77 1.04
CA ALA A 165 5.19 11.43 1.36
C ALA A 165 5.15 12.85 0.76
N GLY A 166 4.08 13.17 0.03
CA GLY A 166 3.78 14.52 -0.43
C GLY A 166 3.09 15.31 0.68
N THR A 167 3.70 16.42 1.12
CA THR A 167 3.19 17.22 2.22
C THR A 167 2.25 18.33 1.77
N SER A 168 1.37 18.80 2.66
CA SER A 168 0.33 19.77 2.37
C SER A 168 0.84 21.15 1.89
N ASP A 169 2.10 21.47 2.12
CA ASP A 169 2.76 22.68 1.67
C ASP A 169 3.47 22.52 0.30
N GLY A 170 3.22 21.41 -0.40
CA GLY A 170 3.74 21.13 -1.74
C GLY A 170 5.15 20.55 -1.79
N ASN A 171 5.78 20.33 -0.64
CA ASN A 171 7.09 19.70 -0.52
C ASN A 171 6.95 18.17 -0.41
N VAL A 172 8.08 17.49 -0.36
CA VAL A 172 8.14 16.02 -0.32
C VAL A 172 9.13 15.58 0.76
N VAL A 173 8.78 14.56 1.53
CA VAL A 173 9.70 13.93 2.48
C VAL A 173 9.96 12.50 2.05
N VAL A 174 11.23 12.11 2.06
CA VAL A 174 11.69 10.74 1.85
C VAL A 174 12.34 10.24 3.12
N ALA A 175 12.01 9.01 3.53
CA ALA A 175 12.61 8.34 4.67
C ALA A 175 13.15 6.98 4.24
N TRP A 176 14.23 6.52 4.86
CA TRP A 176 14.86 5.21 4.58
C TRP A 176 15.63 4.68 5.77
N THR A 177 15.80 3.38 5.82
CA THR A 177 16.77 2.73 6.71
C THR A 177 18.17 2.84 6.12
N SER A 178 19.17 3.22 6.91
CA SER A 178 20.58 3.26 6.52
C SER A 178 21.42 2.59 7.60
N ASN A 179 21.89 1.36 7.33
CA ASN A 179 22.46 0.48 8.35
C ASN A 179 21.49 0.32 9.55
N SER A 180 21.89 0.78 10.74
CA SER A 180 21.08 0.73 11.95
C SER A 180 20.34 2.04 12.25
N LEU A 181 20.26 2.95 11.28
CA LEU A 181 19.70 4.30 11.46
C LEU A 181 18.51 4.52 10.55
N LEU A 182 17.55 5.29 11.02
CA LEU A 182 16.51 5.86 10.19
C LEU A 182 16.96 7.25 9.74
N LYS A 183 16.96 7.49 8.44
CA LYS A 183 17.30 8.80 7.84
C LYS A 183 16.10 9.37 7.10
N MET A 184 16.02 10.70 7.05
CA MET A 184 14.96 11.43 6.33
C MET A 184 15.53 12.68 5.66
N GLN A 185 15.01 13.00 4.45
CA GLN A 185 15.30 14.25 3.76
C GLN A 185 14.00 14.88 3.26
N ARG A 186 13.94 16.21 3.30
CA ARG A 186 12.85 17.00 2.74
C ARG A 186 13.33 17.66 1.46
N LEU A 187 12.50 17.56 0.41
CA LEU A 187 12.76 18.12 -0.92
C LEU A 187 11.72 19.20 -1.25
N ASP A 188 12.16 20.25 -1.93
CA ASP A 188 11.26 21.23 -2.53
C ASP A 188 10.51 20.64 -3.75
N PRO A 189 9.55 21.37 -4.35
CA PRO A 189 8.84 20.88 -5.53
C PRO A 189 9.74 20.59 -6.75
N GLN A 190 10.96 21.14 -6.78
CA GLN A 190 11.97 20.94 -7.82
C GLN A 190 12.95 19.81 -7.49
N GLY A 191 12.85 19.20 -6.31
CA GLY A 191 13.70 18.10 -5.89
C GLY A 191 14.99 18.53 -5.18
N HIS A 192 15.14 19.80 -4.80
CA HIS A 192 16.30 20.24 -4.04
C HIS A 192 16.11 19.97 -2.54
N PRO A 193 17.17 19.54 -1.82
CA PRO A 193 17.12 19.35 -0.39
C PRO A 193 16.83 20.63 0.37
N LEU A 194 15.82 20.61 1.24
CA LEU A 194 15.45 21.72 2.11
C LEU A 194 16.14 21.66 3.47
N TRP A 195 16.47 20.48 3.95
CA TRP A 195 17.34 20.33 5.13
C TRP A 195 18.79 20.23 4.65
N SER A 196 19.70 20.94 5.32
CA SER A 196 21.12 20.98 4.92
C SER A 196 21.81 19.61 5.00
N GLN A 197 21.30 18.74 5.85
CA GLN A 197 21.67 17.32 5.97
C GLN A 197 20.42 16.51 6.25
N PRO A 198 20.36 15.22 5.88
CA PRO A 198 19.29 14.35 6.30
C PRO A 198 19.16 14.33 7.83
N LEU A 199 17.93 14.32 8.34
CA LEU A 199 17.67 14.03 9.73
C LEU A 199 18.02 12.58 10.02
N VAL A 200 18.63 12.34 11.19
CA VAL A 200 19.07 11.01 11.60
C VAL A 200 18.41 10.65 12.93
N PHE A 201 17.74 9.50 12.93
CA PHE A 201 17.19 8.88 14.13
C PHE A 201 18.00 7.62 14.44
N GLY A 202 18.37 7.47 15.69
CA GLY A 202 19.11 6.30 16.15
C GLY A 202 19.39 6.37 17.64
N GLU A 203 19.75 5.23 18.19
CA GLU A 203 20.12 5.04 19.58
C GLU A 203 21.29 4.04 19.64
N SER A 204 22.32 4.32 20.44
CA SER A 204 23.46 3.42 20.55
C SER A 204 23.05 2.03 21.04
N GLY A 205 23.45 1.00 20.33
CA GLY A 205 23.13 -0.41 20.62
C GLY A 205 21.77 -0.86 20.10
N PHE A 206 21.09 -0.06 19.28
CA PHE A 206 19.80 -0.42 18.69
C PHE A 206 19.80 -0.16 17.18
N ASN A 207 19.01 -0.97 16.47
CA ASN A 207 18.65 -0.79 15.07
C ASN A 207 17.31 -0.04 14.99
N TYR A 208 17.21 0.87 14.04
CA TYR A 208 15.99 1.59 13.68
C TYR A 208 15.64 1.23 12.23
N ASN A 209 14.66 0.37 12.06
CA ASN A 209 14.17 -0.10 10.77
C ASN A 209 12.89 0.65 10.41
N LEU A 210 12.91 1.42 9.33
CA LEU A 210 11.74 2.17 8.87
C LEU A 210 10.55 1.22 8.67
N ALA A 211 9.41 1.56 9.23
CA ALA A 211 8.16 0.84 9.00
C ALA A 211 7.28 1.59 7.99
N ASP A 212 6.91 2.86 8.26
CA ASP A 212 6.04 3.61 7.37
C ASP A 212 6.21 5.12 7.50
N LEU A 213 5.70 5.87 6.50
CA LEU A 213 5.77 7.33 6.40
C LEU A 213 4.52 7.88 5.73
N HIS A 214 3.84 8.85 6.36
CA HIS A 214 2.72 9.57 5.77
C HIS A 214 2.75 11.06 6.10
N ALA A 215 2.18 11.87 5.19
CA ALA A 215 1.95 13.27 5.45
C ALA A 215 0.95 13.48 6.60
N ALA A 216 1.14 14.56 7.34
CA ALA A 216 0.25 15.03 8.39
C ALA A 216 -0.11 16.52 8.15
N ASP A 217 -0.62 17.18 9.17
CA ASP A 217 -1.01 18.60 9.11
C ASP A 217 0.21 19.54 9.01
N ASN A 218 -0.03 20.75 8.52
CA ASN A 218 0.93 21.86 8.51
C ASN A 218 2.30 21.52 7.86
N GLY A 219 2.29 20.71 6.79
CA GLY A 219 3.52 20.31 6.10
C GLY A 219 4.41 19.35 6.89
N SER A 220 3.90 18.80 8.02
CA SER A 220 4.59 17.77 8.80
C SER A 220 4.38 16.39 8.21
N VAL A 221 5.15 15.42 8.70
CA VAL A 221 5.00 13.99 8.41
C VAL A 221 5.00 13.20 9.70
N ILE A 222 4.35 12.03 9.69
CA ILE A 222 4.46 11.02 10.73
C ILE A 222 5.31 9.89 10.17
N VAL A 223 6.28 9.42 10.95
CA VAL A 223 7.18 8.32 10.63
C VAL A 223 7.14 7.30 11.76
N SER A 224 7.09 6.01 11.40
CA SER A 224 7.18 4.90 12.35
C SER A 224 8.35 3.99 12.02
N TRP A 225 8.88 3.31 13.02
CA TRP A 225 9.98 2.37 12.87
C TRP A 225 9.95 1.29 13.94
N GLU A 226 10.49 0.16 13.57
CA GLU A 226 10.84 -0.89 14.48
C GLU A 226 12.17 -0.58 15.15
N ARG A 227 12.26 -0.81 16.46
CA ARG A 227 13.47 -0.66 17.26
C ARG A 227 13.83 -1.99 17.89
N ASP A 228 15.01 -2.49 17.60
CA ASP A 228 15.54 -3.74 18.12
C ASP A 228 17.03 -3.61 18.51
N SER A 229 17.58 -4.60 19.19
CA SER A 229 19.02 -4.72 19.46
C SER A 229 19.63 -5.98 18.85
N GLY A 230 19.03 -6.50 17.82
CA GLY A 230 19.42 -7.69 17.06
C GLY A 230 18.31 -8.71 16.97
N PHE A 231 18.48 -9.69 16.10
CA PHE A 231 17.48 -10.69 15.70
C PHE A 231 16.74 -11.37 16.87
N SER A 232 17.43 -11.65 17.97
CA SER A 232 16.87 -12.36 19.14
C SER A 232 16.33 -11.41 20.20
N SER A 233 16.33 -10.11 19.96
CA SER A 233 15.83 -9.12 20.91
C SER A 233 14.33 -8.86 20.72
N ASN A 234 13.75 -8.09 21.63
CA ASN A 234 12.40 -7.59 21.45
C ASN A 234 12.38 -6.49 20.38
N HIS A 235 11.50 -6.66 19.43
CA HIS A 235 11.22 -5.71 18.36
C HIS A 235 10.07 -4.80 18.80
N GLN A 236 10.37 -3.55 19.04
CA GLN A 236 9.45 -2.57 19.60
C GLN A 236 8.99 -1.58 18.52
N LEU A 237 7.79 -1.01 18.62
CA LEU A 237 7.28 -0.03 17.68
C LEU A 237 7.37 1.39 18.25
N ARG A 238 7.92 2.29 17.44
CA ARG A 238 8.10 3.71 17.74
C ARG A 238 7.51 4.57 16.62
N ALA A 239 7.16 5.82 16.95
CA ALA A 239 6.80 6.83 15.98
C ALA A 239 7.17 8.23 16.43
N ASN A 240 7.24 9.14 15.46
CA ASN A 240 7.31 10.58 15.72
C ASN A 240 6.60 11.35 14.59
N LYS A 241 6.19 12.56 14.92
CA LYS A 241 5.75 13.57 13.97
C LYS A 241 6.87 14.58 13.78
N VAL A 242 7.24 14.83 12.52
CA VAL A 242 8.35 15.71 12.16
C VAL A 242 7.80 16.93 11.43
N SER A 243 8.10 18.12 11.95
CA SER A 243 7.67 19.38 11.33
C SER A 243 8.38 19.65 9.99
N ALA A 244 7.89 20.61 9.24
CA ALA A 244 8.55 21.11 8.03
C ALA A 244 10.01 21.53 8.26
N ASN A 245 10.32 22.02 9.46
CA ASN A 245 11.67 22.46 9.85
C ASN A 245 12.52 21.34 10.48
N GLY A 246 12.05 20.09 10.47
CA GLY A 246 12.78 18.95 11.02
C GLY A 246 12.71 18.81 12.55
N GLN A 247 11.77 19.47 13.22
CA GLN A 247 11.59 19.35 14.67
C GLN A 247 10.73 18.15 15.02
N LEU A 248 11.10 17.41 16.08
CA LEU A 248 10.31 16.31 16.62
C LEU A 248 9.15 16.87 17.45
N LEU A 249 7.92 16.70 16.95
CA LEU A 249 6.72 17.29 17.56
C LEU A 249 6.11 16.40 18.66
N TRP A 250 6.39 15.10 18.65
CA TRP A 250 5.88 14.14 19.63
C TRP A 250 6.90 13.81 20.74
N ALA A 251 7.96 14.61 20.87
CA ALA A 251 8.92 14.46 21.94
C ALA A 251 8.32 14.91 23.27
N THR A 252 8.50 14.11 24.33
CA THR A 252 8.12 14.42 25.72
C THR A 252 9.38 14.67 26.57
N LYS A 253 9.19 15.08 27.83
CA LYS A 253 10.32 15.23 28.79
C LYS A 253 11.05 13.88 29.03
N ASN A 254 10.35 12.77 28.90
CA ASN A 254 10.86 11.44 29.24
C ASN A 254 11.23 10.59 28.03
N SER A 255 10.80 10.97 26.83
CA SER A 255 11.10 10.25 25.60
C SER A 255 11.16 11.20 24.42
N LYS A 256 12.16 11.00 23.56
CA LYS A 256 12.26 11.74 22.29
C LYS A 256 11.20 11.31 21.27
N ASN A 257 10.58 10.15 21.47
CA ASN A 257 9.65 9.53 20.53
C ASN A 257 8.45 8.94 21.28
N VAL A 258 7.33 8.77 20.58
CA VAL A 258 6.19 8.00 21.07
C VAL A 258 6.54 6.52 21.03
N ILE A 259 6.28 5.84 22.14
CA ILE A 259 6.41 4.40 22.29
C ILE A 259 5.03 3.80 22.04
N LEU A 260 4.85 3.19 20.86
CA LEU A 260 3.58 2.54 20.51
C LEU A 260 3.46 1.16 21.16
N PHE A 261 4.59 0.42 21.15
CA PHE A 261 4.65 -0.92 21.72
C PHE A 261 6.04 -1.24 22.27
N ASP A 262 6.12 -1.65 23.53
CA ASP A 262 7.35 -2.09 24.22
C ASP A 262 7.13 -3.27 25.20
N GLN A 263 5.93 -3.81 25.26
CA GLN A 263 5.60 -4.95 26.11
C GLN A 263 5.71 -6.27 25.33
N GLY A 264 6.93 -6.74 25.14
CA GLY A 264 7.22 -7.94 24.34
C GLY A 264 7.85 -7.57 22.99
N SER A 265 7.56 -8.36 21.96
CA SER A 265 8.13 -8.21 20.63
C SER A 265 7.05 -8.22 19.55
N LEU A 266 7.21 -7.39 18.53
CA LEU A 266 6.54 -7.58 17.25
C LEU A 266 6.95 -8.93 16.64
N GLN A 267 6.11 -9.48 15.78
CA GLN A 267 6.52 -10.61 14.94
C GLN A 267 7.72 -10.21 14.10
N PHE A 268 8.72 -11.07 14.01
CA PHE A 268 9.92 -10.82 13.21
C PHE A 268 9.57 -10.58 11.73
N GLY A 269 10.15 -9.54 11.16
CA GLY A 269 9.92 -9.14 9.76
C GLY A 269 8.60 -8.40 9.53
N GLU A 270 7.87 -8.06 10.60
CA GLU A 270 6.73 -7.17 10.50
C GLU A 270 7.18 -5.71 10.57
N PHE A 271 6.87 -4.96 9.53
CA PHE A 271 7.02 -3.50 9.47
C PHE A 271 5.62 -2.88 9.40
N PRO A 272 4.98 -2.59 10.55
CA PRO A 272 3.60 -2.19 10.60
C PRO A 272 3.36 -0.87 9.86
N TYR A 273 2.42 -0.86 8.93
CA TYR A 273 1.93 0.38 8.34
C TYR A 273 0.85 1.03 9.22
N PHE A 274 0.65 2.31 9.03
CA PHE A 274 -0.36 3.09 9.72
C PHE A 274 -1.14 3.96 8.72
N ILE A 275 -2.22 4.56 9.16
CA ILE A 275 -2.96 5.55 8.39
C ILE A 275 -3.09 6.86 9.18
N PRO A 276 -2.97 8.04 8.53
CA PRO A 276 -3.29 9.32 9.15
C PRO A 276 -4.76 9.38 9.58
N ASP A 277 -5.03 10.03 10.70
CA ASP A 277 -6.39 10.22 11.22
C ASP A 277 -7.13 11.41 10.58
N GLY A 278 -6.44 12.18 9.73
CA GLY A 278 -6.96 13.39 9.09
C GLY A 278 -6.95 14.63 9.97
N SER A 279 -6.48 14.53 11.23
CA SER A 279 -6.39 15.64 12.19
C SER A 279 -4.97 15.88 12.72
N GLY A 280 -3.97 15.28 12.09
CA GLY A 280 -2.56 15.41 12.43
C GLY A 280 -2.04 14.34 13.39
N GLY A 281 -2.86 13.36 13.72
CA GLY A 281 -2.49 12.11 14.38
C GLY A 281 -2.54 10.92 13.44
N ALA A 282 -2.46 9.70 13.98
CA ALA A 282 -2.47 8.47 13.20
C ALA A 282 -2.99 7.26 14.00
N VAL A 283 -3.56 6.29 13.28
CA VAL A 283 -3.95 4.99 13.83
C VAL A 283 -3.02 3.90 13.31
N PHE A 284 -2.62 3.03 14.20
CA PHE A 284 -1.63 1.97 13.99
C PHE A 284 -2.22 0.61 14.29
N SER A 285 -1.75 -0.42 13.59
CA SER A 285 -2.01 -1.82 13.95
C SER A 285 -0.76 -2.66 13.77
N TRP A 286 -0.60 -3.67 14.60
CA TRP A 286 0.52 -4.61 14.56
C TRP A 286 0.09 -5.94 15.18
N TYR A 287 0.90 -6.97 14.99
CA TYR A 287 0.76 -8.19 15.76
C TYR A 287 2.08 -8.60 16.44
N THR A 288 1.94 -9.31 17.54
CA THR A 288 3.07 -9.62 18.41
C THR A 288 3.60 -11.00 18.13
N ASN A 289 4.90 -11.17 18.42
CA ASN A 289 5.53 -12.45 18.64
C ASN A 289 5.29 -12.83 20.11
N GLY A 290 4.79 -13.98 20.39
CA GLY A 290 4.56 -14.40 21.77
C GLY A 290 4.12 -15.86 21.83
N PRO A 291 3.81 -16.41 22.99
CA PRO A 291 3.25 -17.75 23.04
C PRO A 291 1.94 -17.85 22.24
N THR A 292 1.28 -16.72 22.04
CA THR A 292 0.12 -16.57 21.16
C THR A 292 0.24 -15.25 20.41
N LEU A 293 0.31 -15.28 19.08
CA LEU A 293 0.33 -14.09 18.23
C LEU A 293 -0.98 -13.33 18.39
N GLN A 294 -0.92 -12.04 18.68
CA GLN A 294 -2.10 -11.20 18.95
C GLN A 294 -2.02 -9.88 18.19
N CYS A 295 -3.17 -9.43 17.65
CA CYS A 295 -3.29 -8.13 16.97
C CYS A 295 -3.72 -7.03 17.94
N PHE A 296 -3.10 -5.85 17.76
CA PHE A 296 -3.35 -4.65 18.55
C PHE A 296 -3.61 -3.45 17.64
N ALA A 297 -4.35 -2.49 18.16
CA ALA A 297 -4.53 -1.16 17.56
C ALA A 297 -4.17 -0.06 18.56
N GLN A 298 -3.64 1.06 18.06
CA GLN A 298 -3.37 2.28 18.83
C GLN A 298 -3.76 3.50 18.01
N HIS A 299 -4.26 4.54 18.66
CA HIS A 299 -4.46 5.85 18.06
C HIS A 299 -3.60 6.87 18.81
N ILE A 300 -2.71 7.54 18.07
CA ILE A 300 -1.91 8.66 18.58
C ILE A 300 -2.51 9.96 18.07
N ARG A 301 -2.84 10.86 18.97
CA ARG A 301 -3.41 12.18 18.66
C ARG A 301 -2.37 13.11 18.05
N ALA A 302 -2.83 14.23 17.49
CA ALA A 302 -1.98 15.22 16.85
C ALA A 302 -0.84 15.76 17.74
N ASP A 303 -1.04 15.78 19.06
CA ASP A 303 -0.07 16.21 20.06
C ASP A 303 0.89 15.08 20.54
N GLY A 304 0.75 13.88 20.01
CA GLY A 304 1.53 12.70 20.38
C GLY A 304 1.00 11.93 21.60
N SER A 305 -0.15 12.32 22.14
CA SER A 305 -0.77 11.58 23.25
C SER A 305 -1.44 10.29 22.75
N GLU A 306 -1.36 9.25 23.56
CA GLU A 306 -2.03 7.98 23.32
C GLU A 306 -3.53 8.13 23.60
N ALA A 307 -4.37 7.78 22.64
CA ALA A 307 -5.81 7.75 22.81
C ALA A 307 -6.30 6.42 23.40
N PHE A 308 -5.62 5.32 23.08
CA PHE A 308 -5.87 4.00 23.63
C PHE A 308 -4.92 3.72 24.79
N PRO A 309 -5.14 2.66 25.57
CA PRO A 309 -4.20 2.25 26.61
C PRO A 309 -2.79 2.06 26.06
N HIS A 310 -1.76 2.32 26.86
CA HIS A 310 -0.37 2.08 26.48
C HIS A 310 -0.17 0.65 25.99
N ASN A 311 0.62 0.47 24.93
CA ASN A 311 0.77 -0.79 24.20
C ASN A 311 -0.47 -1.22 23.37
N GLY A 312 -1.43 -0.32 23.19
CA GLY A 312 -2.59 -0.53 22.33
C GLY A 312 -3.71 -1.38 22.94
N SER A 313 -4.78 -1.51 22.18
CA SER A 313 -5.96 -2.31 22.54
C SER A 313 -5.95 -3.61 21.72
N PRO A 314 -6.06 -4.78 22.36
CA PRO A 314 -6.11 -6.06 21.66
C PRO A 314 -7.43 -6.23 20.90
N GLY A 315 -7.38 -6.85 19.73
CA GLY A 315 -8.55 -7.12 18.88
C GLY A 315 -9.57 -8.07 19.55
N SER A 316 -9.10 -8.97 20.37
CA SER A 316 -9.92 -10.02 21.00
C SER A 316 -9.45 -10.34 22.42
N THR A 317 -10.36 -10.89 23.22
CA THR A 317 -10.06 -11.48 24.56
C THR A 317 -9.79 -12.97 24.50
N ASN A 318 -10.01 -13.62 23.35
CA ASN A 318 -9.72 -15.04 23.19
C ASN A 318 -8.22 -15.26 22.98
N LEU A 319 -7.50 -15.70 24.00
CA LEU A 319 -6.06 -15.96 23.92
C LEU A 319 -5.71 -17.36 23.38
N ASN A 320 -6.70 -18.21 23.11
CA ASN A 320 -6.46 -19.55 22.58
C ASN A 320 -6.17 -19.55 21.07
N ASN A 321 -6.68 -18.54 20.33
CA ASN A 321 -6.47 -18.41 18.90
C ASN A 321 -5.31 -17.45 18.61
N VAL A 322 -4.72 -17.62 17.44
CA VAL A 322 -3.66 -16.79 16.87
C VAL A 322 -4.28 -15.73 15.96
N ARG A 323 -3.72 -14.52 15.94
CA ARG A 323 -4.15 -13.40 15.10
C ARG A 323 -2.96 -12.76 14.43
N VAL A 324 -3.01 -12.68 13.12
CA VAL A 324 -1.88 -12.20 12.31
C VAL A 324 -2.34 -11.20 11.25
N SER A 325 -1.38 -10.41 10.76
CA SER A 325 -1.53 -9.53 9.60
C SER A 325 -2.75 -8.59 9.70
N PRO A 326 -2.85 -7.76 10.75
CA PRO A 326 -3.96 -6.84 10.90
C PRO A 326 -3.93 -5.75 9.84
N SER A 327 -5.12 -5.35 9.39
CA SER A 327 -5.36 -4.19 8.54
C SER A 327 -6.23 -3.20 9.29
N ILE A 328 -5.94 -1.90 9.15
CA ILE A 328 -6.60 -0.85 9.93
C ILE A 328 -7.24 0.21 9.04
N SER A 329 -8.39 0.74 9.47
CA SER A 329 -9.03 1.91 8.91
C SER A 329 -9.63 2.77 10.02
N TYR A 330 -9.90 4.03 9.71
CA TYR A 330 -10.36 5.02 10.68
C TYR A 330 -11.52 5.86 10.14
N GLN A 331 -12.50 6.13 11.01
CA GLN A 331 -13.64 6.96 10.71
C GLN A 331 -13.56 8.27 11.52
N PRO A 332 -13.10 9.38 10.91
CA PRO A 332 -12.89 10.64 11.64
C PRO A 332 -14.17 11.20 12.28
N GLY A 333 -15.31 11.07 11.60
CA GLY A 333 -16.58 11.65 12.06
C GLY A 333 -17.11 11.07 13.37
N THR A 334 -16.69 9.86 13.74
CA THR A 334 -17.12 9.17 14.98
C THR A 334 -15.95 8.82 15.91
N ASP A 335 -14.72 9.16 15.51
CA ASP A 335 -13.50 8.79 16.23
C ASP A 335 -13.44 7.26 16.51
N GLU A 336 -13.71 6.47 15.45
CA GLU A 336 -13.75 5.01 15.53
C GLU A 336 -12.68 4.41 14.67
N THR A 337 -12.00 3.39 15.21
CA THR A 337 -10.97 2.61 14.55
C THR A 337 -11.48 1.21 14.26
N PHE A 338 -11.24 0.72 13.04
CA PHE A 338 -11.64 -0.61 12.58
C PHE A 338 -10.40 -1.41 12.22
N MET A 339 -10.24 -2.58 12.82
CA MET A 339 -9.13 -3.50 12.56
C MET A 339 -9.69 -4.87 12.16
N PHE A 340 -9.16 -5.43 11.08
CA PHE A 340 -9.47 -6.78 10.61
C PHE A 340 -8.19 -7.59 10.47
N TRP A 341 -8.27 -8.89 10.65
CA TRP A 341 -7.11 -9.78 10.70
C TRP A 341 -7.46 -11.20 10.24
N THR A 342 -6.43 -11.98 9.96
CA THR A 342 -6.55 -13.42 9.85
C THR A 342 -6.59 -14.02 11.27
N GLU A 343 -7.69 -14.68 11.60
CA GLU A 343 -7.84 -15.50 12.82
C GLU A 343 -7.41 -16.92 12.50
N GLU A 344 -6.61 -17.53 13.37
CA GLU A 344 -6.17 -18.91 13.23
C GLU A 344 -6.43 -19.66 14.53
N ASP A 345 -6.68 -20.98 14.45
CA ASP A 345 -6.71 -21.82 15.66
C ASP A 345 -5.30 -21.96 16.25
N SER A 346 -5.18 -22.49 17.45
CA SER A 346 -3.89 -22.63 18.14
C SER A 346 -2.85 -23.47 17.40
N ASN A 347 -3.28 -24.32 16.48
CA ASN A 347 -2.41 -25.16 15.64
C ASN A 347 -2.17 -24.56 14.25
N GLN A 348 -2.80 -23.42 13.94
CA GLN A 348 -2.72 -22.73 12.65
C GLN A 348 -3.17 -23.57 11.44
N PHE A 349 -4.12 -24.50 11.68
CA PHE A 349 -4.72 -25.34 10.64
C PHE A 349 -6.02 -24.77 10.08
N TYR A 350 -6.76 -24.02 10.89
CA TYR A 350 -8.04 -23.43 10.53
C TYR A 350 -7.88 -21.91 10.50
N ASN A 351 -8.35 -21.29 9.43
CA ASN A 351 -8.21 -19.85 9.18
C ASN A 351 -9.59 -19.21 9.02
N GLY A 352 -9.71 -17.96 9.42
CA GLY A 352 -10.91 -17.16 9.24
C GLY A 352 -10.60 -15.68 9.14
N VAL A 353 -11.59 -14.87 8.82
CA VAL A 353 -11.48 -13.39 8.78
C VAL A 353 -12.32 -12.82 9.91
N TYR A 354 -11.68 -12.10 10.82
CA TYR A 354 -12.31 -11.50 11.98
C TYR A 354 -11.99 -10.00 12.04
N GLY A 355 -12.75 -9.26 12.82
CA GLY A 355 -12.50 -7.84 13.00
C GLY A 355 -13.00 -7.29 14.31
N GLN A 356 -12.55 -6.10 14.67
CA GLN A 356 -12.98 -5.35 15.83
C GLN A 356 -13.11 -3.87 15.51
N LYS A 357 -14.07 -3.23 16.13
CA LYS A 357 -14.21 -1.78 16.16
C LYS A 357 -13.84 -1.26 17.55
N PHE A 358 -13.07 -0.19 17.59
CA PHE A 358 -12.70 0.52 18.80
C PHE A 358 -13.29 1.92 18.80
N ASN A 359 -13.77 2.39 19.94
CA ASN A 359 -14.09 3.81 20.10
C ASN A 359 -12.82 4.65 20.30
N GLY A 360 -12.95 5.97 20.36
CA GLY A 360 -11.85 6.91 20.52
C GLY A 360 -10.99 6.75 21.79
N LYS A 361 -11.28 5.79 22.65
CA LYS A 361 -10.51 5.43 23.86
C LYS A 361 -9.98 3.99 23.81
N GLY A 362 -10.12 3.30 22.68
CA GLY A 362 -9.66 1.94 22.50
C GLY A 362 -10.56 0.86 23.09
N ALA A 363 -11.77 1.20 23.53
CA ALA A 363 -12.71 0.16 24.00
C ALA A 363 -13.36 -0.54 22.79
N ARG A 364 -13.33 -1.90 22.83
CA ARG A 364 -13.99 -2.74 21.83
C ARG A 364 -15.49 -2.46 21.78
N GLN A 365 -16.04 -2.35 20.58
CA GLN A 365 -17.45 -1.99 20.35
C GLN A 365 -18.27 -3.14 19.78
N TRP A 366 -17.63 -4.17 19.26
CA TRP A 366 -18.27 -5.41 18.84
C TRP A 366 -18.11 -6.48 19.92
N SER A 367 -18.30 -7.75 19.58
CA SER A 367 -18.08 -8.86 20.54
C SER A 367 -16.67 -8.77 21.15
N GLN A 368 -16.52 -9.21 22.40
CA GLN A 368 -15.22 -9.26 23.07
C GLN A 368 -14.19 -10.14 22.32
N THR A 369 -14.68 -11.09 21.54
CA THR A 369 -13.85 -11.97 20.69
C THR A 369 -13.76 -11.54 19.24
N GLY A 370 -14.37 -10.39 18.88
CA GLY A 370 -14.39 -9.85 17.53
C GLY A 370 -15.67 -10.19 16.76
N LEU A 371 -15.84 -9.51 15.60
CA LEU A 371 -16.86 -9.81 14.60
C LEU A 371 -16.30 -10.89 13.67
N VAL A 372 -17.09 -11.93 13.43
CA VAL A 372 -16.75 -13.02 12.52
C VAL A 372 -17.28 -12.66 11.12
N LEU A 373 -16.39 -12.51 10.15
CA LEU A 373 -16.76 -12.37 8.73
C LEU A 373 -16.69 -13.72 8.02
N VAL A 374 -15.60 -14.45 8.22
CA VAL A 374 -15.43 -15.83 7.77
C VAL A 374 -15.07 -16.67 9.00
N PRO A 375 -15.88 -17.68 9.36
CA PRO A 375 -15.55 -18.55 10.47
C PRO A 375 -14.29 -19.40 10.17
N LEU A 376 -13.64 -19.91 11.21
CA LEU A 376 -12.49 -20.81 11.06
C LEU A 376 -12.85 -22.01 10.16
N GLY A 377 -12.09 -22.19 9.10
CA GLY A 377 -12.23 -23.23 8.09
C GLY A 377 -10.87 -23.71 7.62
N THR A 378 -10.86 -24.70 6.71
CA THR A 378 -9.63 -25.31 6.17
C THR A 378 -8.94 -24.45 5.13
N ASP A 379 -9.66 -23.52 4.51
CA ASP A 379 -9.13 -22.65 3.47
C ASP A 379 -8.34 -21.51 4.13
N GLN A 380 -7.19 -21.16 3.56
CA GLN A 380 -6.41 -20.03 4.03
C GLN A 380 -7.13 -18.73 3.74
N GLN A 381 -7.25 -17.87 4.75
CA GLN A 381 -7.82 -16.53 4.65
C GLN A 381 -6.70 -15.52 4.94
N ILE A 382 -6.02 -15.06 3.90
CA ILE A 382 -4.79 -14.27 4.01
C ILE A 382 -4.89 -12.89 3.37
N PHE A 383 -3.93 -12.02 3.65
CA PHE A 383 -3.81 -10.68 3.09
C PHE A 383 -5.05 -9.80 3.30
N VAL A 384 -5.64 -9.92 4.49
CA VAL A 384 -6.80 -9.10 4.89
C VAL A 384 -6.45 -7.62 4.76
N SER A 385 -7.32 -6.88 4.05
CA SER A 385 -7.19 -5.44 3.82
C SER A 385 -8.53 -4.76 4.00
N ASN A 386 -8.56 -3.54 4.48
CA ASN A 386 -9.81 -2.81 4.65
C ASN A 386 -9.67 -1.30 4.40
N VAL A 387 -10.76 -0.68 3.96
CA VAL A 387 -10.90 0.78 3.83
C VAL A 387 -12.29 1.25 4.24
N GLN A 388 -12.39 2.51 4.68
CA GLN A 388 -13.68 3.13 4.94
C GLN A 388 -14.32 3.60 3.64
N VAL A 389 -15.58 3.21 3.40
CA VAL A 389 -16.42 3.64 2.28
C VAL A 389 -17.64 4.37 2.87
N GLY A 390 -17.54 5.68 3.03
CA GLY A 390 -18.51 6.47 3.78
C GLY A 390 -18.49 6.07 5.26
N THR A 391 -19.63 5.59 5.79
CA THR A 391 -19.75 5.12 7.19
C THR A 391 -19.64 3.60 7.33
N ALA A 392 -19.24 2.91 6.27
CA ALA A 392 -19.09 1.47 6.26
C ALA A 392 -17.65 1.08 5.93
N THR A 393 -17.25 -0.14 6.30
CA THR A 393 -15.94 -0.70 6.03
C THR A 393 -16.05 -1.76 4.94
N LEU A 394 -15.32 -1.59 3.86
CA LEU A 394 -15.07 -2.62 2.86
C LEU A 394 -13.86 -3.45 3.33
N VAL A 395 -14.03 -4.76 3.41
CA VAL A 395 -13.01 -5.71 3.83
C VAL A 395 -12.78 -6.69 2.70
N MET A 396 -11.51 -6.91 2.34
CA MET A 396 -11.07 -7.83 1.28
C MET A 396 -10.02 -8.78 1.82
N TRP A 397 -9.95 -9.98 1.24
CA TRP A 397 -8.94 -10.98 1.56
C TRP A 397 -8.72 -11.95 0.40
N VAL A 398 -7.64 -12.67 0.45
CA VAL A 398 -7.41 -13.82 -0.43
C VAL A 398 -7.92 -15.07 0.27
N ASP A 399 -8.87 -15.74 -0.37
CA ASP A 399 -9.41 -17.06 0.00
C ASP A 399 -8.69 -18.12 -0.82
N SER A 400 -7.92 -19.00 -0.18
CA SER A 400 -7.06 -19.97 -0.84
C SER A 400 -7.29 -21.39 -0.29
N PRO A 401 -8.11 -22.20 -0.97
CA PRO A 401 -8.30 -23.62 -0.59
C PRO A 401 -7.05 -24.49 -0.84
N GLY A 402 -6.06 -23.97 -1.55
CA GLY A 402 -4.78 -24.65 -1.81
C GLY A 402 -3.86 -23.82 -2.69
N TYR A 403 -2.64 -24.31 -2.90
CA TYR A 403 -1.66 -23.64 -3.74
C TYR A 403 -2.19 -23.47 -5.18
N GLY A 404 -2.04 -22.29 -5.75
CA GLY A 404 -2.51 -21.94 -7.10
C GLY A 404 -4.01 -21.73 -7.23
N SER A 405 -4.79 -21.76 -6.15
CA SER A 405 -6.26 -21.68 -6.19
C SER A 405 -6.84 -20.44 -5.50
N GLY A 406 -6.01 -19.47 -5.13
CA GLY A 406 -6.44 -18.25 -4.45
C GLY A 406 -7.40 -17.40 -5.29
N THR A 407 -8.48 -16.92 -4.67
CA THR A 407 -9.43 -15.93 -5.18
C THR A 407 -9.45 -14.71 -4.28
N ILE A 408 -9.98 -13.57 -4.74
CA ILE A 408 -10.15 -12.40 -3.88
C ILE A 408 -11.62 -12.25 -3.55
N GLN A 409 -11.92 -12.25 -2.26
CA GLN A 409 -13.25 -12.08 -1.72
C GLN A 409 -13.38 -10.73 -1.02
N ALA A 410 -14.57 -10.19 -0.97
CA ALA A 410 -14.89 -8.98 -0.24
C ALA A 410 -16.23 -9.07 0.47
N THR A 411 -16.39 -8.28 1.50
CA THR A 411 -17.67 -8.00 2.17
C THR A 411 -17.68 -6.55 2.65
N LYS A 412 -18.86 -6.01 2.93
CA LYS A 412 -18.99 -4.65 3.46
C LYS A 412 -19.84 -4.66 4.71
N VAL A 413 -19.34 -4.05 5.78
CA VAL A 413 -20.00 -4.01 7.09
C VAL A 413 -20.19 -2.57 7.56
N ASN A 414 -21.27 -2.31 8.30
CA ASN A 414 -21.51 -1.01 8.91
C ASN A 414 -20.86 -0.93 10.32
N GLY A 415 -20.93 0.26 10.93
CA GLY A 415 -20.36 0.54 12.25
C GLY A 415 -20.91 -0.31 13.40
N ILE A 416 -22.06 -0.98 13.24
CA ILE A 416 -22.59 -1.93 14.26
C ILE A 416 -22.23 -3.39 13.95
N GLY A 417 -21.38 -3.65 12.94
CA GLY A 417 -20.95 -4.99 12.54
C GLY A 417 -21.95 -5.76 11.69
N ARG A 418 -23.02 -5.09 11.19
CA ARG A 418 -23.98 -5.74 10.29
C ARG A 418 -23.46 -5.69 8.86
N THR A 419 -23.53 -6.84 8.18
CA THR A 419 -23.22 -6.97 6.76
C THR A 419 -24.18 -6.10 5.93
N ILE A 420 -23.64 -5.22 5.09
CA ILE A 420 -24.35 -4.41 4.08
C ILE A 420 -24.37 -5.15 2.76
N CYS A 421 -23.20 -5.64 2.33
CA CYS A 421 -23.04 -6.50 1.17
C CYS A 421 -22.57 -7.87 1.65
N ALA A 422 -23.28 -8.91 1.31
CA ALA A 422 -22.84 -10.29 1.53
C ALA A 422 -21.46 -10.51 0.84
N GLN A 423 -20.75 -11.54 1.24
CA GLN A 423 -19.50 -11.90 0.60
C GLN A 423 -19.68 -12.05 -0.93
N PHE A 424 -18.77 -11.43 -1.68
CA PHE A 424 -18.77 -11.46 -3.14
C PHE A 424 -17.33 -11.55 -3.68
N PRO A 425 -17.11 -12.16 -4.84
CA PRO A 425 -15.80 -12.23 -5.45
C PRO A 425 -15.41 -10.89 -6.11
N VAL A 426 -14.20 -10.42 -5.81
CA VAL A 426 -13.52 -9.34 -6.53
C VAL A 426 -12.67 -9.91 -7.66
N SER A 427 -12.10 -11.11 -7.44
CA SER A 427 -11.45 -11.92 -8.47
C SER A 427 -11.73 -13.39 -8.21
N SER A 428 -12.39 -14.05 -9.15
CA SER A 428 -12.63 -15.51 -9.13
C SER A 428 -11.58 -16.29 -9.93
N ALA A 429 -10.69 -15.61 -10.65
CA ALA A 429 -9.58 -16.26 -11.32
C ALA A 429 -8.64 -16.90 -10.31
N SER A 430 -8.52 -18.23 -10.35
CA SER A 430 -7.66 -19.00 -9.45
C SER A 430 -6.19 -18.83 -9.78
N ALA A 431 -5.38 -18.43 -8.80
CA ALA A 431 -3.94 -18.27 -8.94
C ALA A 431 -3.27 -18.09 -7.56
N ASN A 432 -1.95 -18.17 -7.48
CA ASN A 432 -1.23 -17.65 -6.31
C ASN A 432 -1.26 -16.14 -6.33
N LYS A 433 -1.85 -15.54 -5.32
CA LYS A 433 -2.01 -14.08 -5.25
C LYS A 433 -1.08 -13.46 -4.23
N SER A 434 -0.52 -12.31 -4.57
CA SER A 434 0.29 -11.52 -3.66
C SER A 434 -0.56 -10.78 -2.62
N LYS A 435 0.11 -10.11 -1.67
CA LYS A 435 -0.51 -9.12 -0.77
C LYS A 435 -1.30 -8.08 -1.59
N LEU A 436 -2.49 -7.75 -1.11
CA LEU A 436 -3.38 -6.78 -1.74
C LEU A 436 -2.91 -5.34 -1.48
N SER A 437 -2.87 -4.52 -2.52
CA SER A 437 -2.72 -3.07 -2.40
C SER A 437 -4.07 -2.42 -2.66
N LEU A 438 -4.69 -1.89 -1.60
CA LEU A 438 -6.05 -1.35 -1.61
C LEU A 438 -6.02 0.16 -1.45
N GLY A 439 -6.69 0.87 -2.34
CA GLY A 439 -6.88 2.31 -2.29
C GLY A 439 -8.36 2.69 -2.32
N ILE A 440 -8.66 3.91 -1.89
CA ILE A 440 -10.00 4.49 -1.93
C ILE A 440 -9.94 5.90 -2.50
N ALA A 441 -10.82 6.20 -3.45
CA ALA A 441 -11.02 7.54 -4.00
C ALA A 441 -12.04 8.34 -3.18
N GLY A 442 -12.02 9.66 -3.33
CA GLY A 442 -12.95 10.55 -2.63
C GLY A 442 -14.43 10.31 -2.95
N SER A 443 -14.73 9.74 -4.13
CA SER A 443 -16.07 9.28 -4.51
C SER A 443 -16.56 8.06 -3.71
N GLY A 444 -15.66 7.34 -3.04
CA GLY A 444 -15.95 6.07 -2.39
C GLY A 444 -15.75 4.85 -3.31
N LEU A 445 -15.25 5.06 -4.52
CA LEU A 445 -14.75 4.00 -5.38
C LEU A 445 -13.47 3.42 -4.76
N ALA A 446 -13.44 2.12 -4.54
CA ALA A 446 -12.23 1.40 -4.13
C ALA A 446 -11.55 0.75 -5.33
N ALA A 447 -10.23 0.62 -5.28
CA ALA A 447 -9.48 -0.20 -6.24
C ALA A 447 -8.43 -1.03 -5.50
N VAL A 448 -8.28 -2.28 -5.91
CA VAL A 448 -7.32 -3.22 -5.36
C VAL A 448 -6.44 -3.78 -6.47
N ALA A 449 -5.12 -3.68 -6.29
CA ALA A 449 -4.13 -4.28 -7.17
C ALA A 449 -3.41 -5.43 -6.47
N TRP A 450 -3.02 -6.43 -7.26
CA TRP A 450 -2.26 -7.59 -6.81
C TRP A 450 -1.40 -8.15 -7.95
N ALA A 451 -0.41 -8.95 -7.61
CA ALA A 451 0.26 -9.82 -8.57
C ALA A 451 -0.29 -11.23 -8.46
N ASP A 452 -0.44 -11.92 -9.59
CA ASP A 452 -0.74 -13.35 -9.59
C ASP A 452 -0.14 -14.07 -10.82
N ASP A 453 -0.03 -15.40 -10.71
CA ASP A 453 0.66 -16.25 -11.66
C ASP A 453 -0.27 -16.98 -12.65
N ARG A 454 -1.50 -16.49 -12.89
CA ARG A 454 -2.49 -17.12 -13.75
C ARG A 454 -2.04 -17.33 -15.21
N ILE A 455 -1.03 -16.58 -15.66
CA ILE A 455 -0.44 -16.70 -17.00
C ILE A 455 0.90 -17.45 -17.01
N GLY A 456 1.30 -18.05 -15.88
CA GLY A 456 2.54 -18.81 -15.72
C GLY A 456 3.74 -18.04 -15.18
N ASN A 457 3.67 -16.71 -15.10
CA ASN A 457 4.56 -15.80 -14.38
C ASN A 457 3.71 -14.76 -13.67
N ASN A 458 4.28 -14.06 -12.71
CA ASN A 458 3.57 -13.00 -12.00
C ASN A 458 3.25 -11.84 -12.94
N ALA A 459 1.99 -11.45 -12.96
CA ALA A 459 1.43 -10.33 -13.70
C ALA A 459 0.63 -9.43 -12.77
N ILE A 460 0.50 -8.14 -13.11
CA ILE A 460 -0.22 -7.16 -12.29
C ILE A 460 -1.66 -7.05 -12.78
N TYR A 461 -2.59 -7.26 -11.86
CA TYR A 461 -4.01 -7.06 -12.06
C TYR A 461 -4.57 -6.03 -11.10
N ILE A 462 -5.64 -5.38 -11.51
CA ILE A 462 -6.40 -4.45 -10.68
C ILE A 462 -7.91 -4.65 -10.91
N GLN A 463 -8.70 -4.37 -9.89
CA GLN A 463 -10.17 -4.38 -9.96
C GLN A 463 -10.73 -3.27 -9.09
N ASN A 464 -11.81 -2.64 -9.55
CA ASN A 464 -12.57 -1.70 -8.73
C ASN A 464 -13.66 -2.41 -7.93
N VAL A 465 -14.10 -1.74 -6.87
CA VAL A 465 -15.34 -2.06 -6.14
C VAL A 465 -16.09 -0.75 -5.91
N ASN A 466 -17.30 -0.68 -6.44
CA ASN A 466 -18.17 0.47 -6.32
C ASN A 466 -18.78 0.58 -4.92
N ARG A 467 -19.39 1.73 -4.61
CA ARG A 467 -20.01 1.97 -3.30
C ARG A 467 -21.13 0.99 -2.97
N ASP A 468 -21.82 0.47 -3.96
CA ASP A 468 -22.89 -0.52 -3.86
C ASP A 468 -22.39 -1.98 -3.86
N CYS A 469 -21.07 -2.19 -3.88
CA CYS A 469 -20.38 -3.46 -3.95
C CYS A 469 -20.42 -4.16 -5.33
N SER A 470 -20.89 -3.47 -6.35
CA SER A 470 -20.74 -3.95 -7.73
C SER A 470 -19.29 -3.75 -8.22
N LEU A 471 -18.94 -4.50 -9.24
CA LEU A 471 -17.70 -4.33 -10.00
C LEU A 471 -18.02 -3.64 -11.34
N GLY A 472 -16.99 -3.12 -12.01
CA GLY A 472 -17.15 -2.53 -13.34
C GLY A 472 -17.50 -1.05 -13.30
N GLN A 473 -18.05 -0.56 -14.40
CA GLN A 473 -18.51 0.83 -14.52
C GLN A 473 -19.75 1.07 -13.64
N GLU A 474 -19.81 2.23 -12.98
CA GLU A 474 -21.03 2.72 -12.30
C GLU A 474 -22.10 3.13 -13.31
#